data_b8ddb29717b1ff28f675162e195a8bf7
#
_entry.id   b8ddb29717b1ff28f675162e195a8bf7
#
_cell.length_a   1.000
_cell.length_b   1.000
_cell.length_c   1.000
_cell.angle_alpha   90.00
_cell.angle_beta   90.00
_cell.angle_gamma   90.00
#
_symmetry.space_group_name_H-M   'P 1'
#
loop_
_entity.id
_entity.type
_entity.pdbx_description
1 polymer ?
#
loop_
_entity_poly.entity_id
_entity_poly.type
_entity_poly.pdbx_seq_one_letter_code
_entity_poly.pdbx_strand_id
1 'polypeptide(L)'
;MATAISKKICLLGDFATGKTSLVRRFVYELFDDRYISTIGVKVSRKTVAIPRDDDIVELTLMLWDLAGSDEFDRVRASYLRGASGAVLVCDLTRLETVDSLQFYARELPAASPDAQLILAANKVDLIDP
;
A
#
# COMPACT_ATOMS: atom_id res chain seq x y z
N MET A 1 -21.30 -21.96 2.92
CA MET A 1 -21.48 -20.72 2.12
C MET A 1 -20.27 -19.84 2.21
N ALA A 2 -19.75 -19.35 1.10
CA ALA A 2 -18.64 -18.42 1.11
C ALA A 2 -19.13 -17.03 1.53
N THR A 3 -18.39 -16.36 2.41
CA THR A 3 -18.64 -14.98 2.80
C THR A 3 -17.75 -14.07 1.96
N ALA A 4 -18.33 -13.05 1.38
CA ALA A 4 -17.59 -12.06 0.59
C ALA A 4 -17.40 -10.78 1.42
N ILE A 5 -16.15 -10.36 1.56
CA ILE A 5 -15.77 -9.16 2.31
C ILE A 5 -14.88 -8.30 1.43
N SER A 6 -15.06 -7.00 1.51
CA SER A 6 -14.22 -6.04 0.79
C SER A 6 -13.52 -5.13 1.80
N LYS A 7 -12.22 -4.92 1.63
CA LYS A 7 -11.42 -4.09 2.52
C LYS A 7 -10.57 -3.11 1.72
N LYS A 8 -10.47 -1.89 2.22
CA LYS A 8 -9.65 -0.85 1.62
C LYS A 8 -8.26 -0.87 2.26
N ILE A 9 -7.23 -0.99 1.43
CA ILE A 9 -5.84 -0.98 1.84
C ILE A 9 -5.13 0.15 1.08
N CYS A 10 -4.49 1.04 1.82
CA CYS A 10 -3.72 2.13 1.23
C CYS A 10 -2.24 1.78 1.18
N LEU A 11 -1.57 2.19 0.11
CA LEU A 11 -0.12 2.10 0.01
C LEU A 11 0.45 3.49 0.16
N LEU A 12 1.32 3.67 1.14
CA LEU A 12 1.92 4.95 1.50
C LEU A 12 3.44 4.85 1.43
N GLY A 13 4.07 5.93 1.08
CA GLY A 13 5.52 6.01 0.98
C GLY A 13 5.90 7.10 0.02
N ASP A 14 7.17 7.50 0.07
CA ASP A 14 7.69 8.54 -0.79
C ASP A 14 7.66 8.13 -2.26
N PHE A 15 7.85 9.11 -3.10
CA PHE A 15 7.92 8.94 -4.55
C PHE A 15 9.00 7.91 -4.91
N ALA A 16 8.68 7.04 -5.86
CA ALA A 16 9.57 6.02 -6.41
C ALA A 16 10.09 4.97 -5.41
N THR A 17 9.34 4.69 -4.34
CA THR A 17 9.69 3.61 -3.41
C THR A 17 9.27 2.23 -3.90
N GLY A 18 8.46 2.17 -4.95
CA GLY A 18 8.03 0.91 -5.55
C GLY A 18 6.61 0.49 -5.21
N LYS A 19 5.78 1.40 -4.68
CA LYS A 19 4.38 1.10 -4.34
C LYS A 19 3.60 0.57 -5.54
N THR A 20 3.67 1.26 -6.66
CA THR A 20 2.96 0.87 -7.88
C THR A 20 3.46 -0.46 -8.41
N SER A 21 4.77 -0.69 -8.36
CA SER A 21 5.36 -1.95 -8.81
C SER A 21 4.93 -3.13 -7.94
N LEU A 22 4.83 -2.93 -6.61
CA LEU A 22 4.34 -3.95 -5.69
C LEU A 22 2.89 -4.31 -5.99
N VAL A 23 2.04 -3.31 -6.23
CA VAL A 23 0.64 -3.55 -6.59
C VAL A 23 0.53 -4.33 -7.89
N ARG A 24 1.29 -3.93 -8.89
CA ARG A 24 1.27 -4.62 -10.19
C ARG A 24 1.73 -6.07 -10.07
N ARG A 25 2.74 -6.32 -9.27
CA ARG A 25 3.22 -7.68 -9.03
C ARG A 25 2.16 -8.53 -8.34
N PHE A 26 1.50 -7.99 -7.34
CA PHE A 26 0.48 -8.70 -6.58
C PHE A 26 -0.79 -8.94 -7.39
N VAL A 27 -1.28 -7.92 -8.09
CA VAL A 27 -2.57 -7.98 -8.79
C VAL A 27 -2.45 -8.71 -10.13
N TYR A 28 -1.41 -8.39 -10.89
CA TYR A 28 -1.26 -8.86 -12.26
C TYR A 28 -0.12 -9.86 -12.45
N GLU A 29 0.64 -10.13 -11.40
CA GLU A 29 1.84 -10.99 -11.45
C GLU A 29 2.86 -10.50 -12.48
N LEU A 30 2.91 -9.19 -12.71
CA LEU A 30 3.80 -8.55 -13.65
C LEU A 30 4.93 -7.83 -12.91
N PHE A 31 6.16 -8.07 -13.37
CA PHE A 31 7.31 -7.26 -12.98
C PHE A 31 7.79 -6.49 -14.20
N ASP A 32 7.94 -5.18 -14.07
CA ASP A 32 8.39 -4.31 -15.13
C ASP A 32 9.50 -3.42 -14.56
N ASP A 33 10.69 -3.50 -15.16
CA ASP A 33 11.84 -2.69 -14.76
C ASP A 33 11.68 -1.20 -15.09
N ARG A 34 10.70 -0.88 -15.93
CA ARG A 34 10.46 0.51 -16.29
C ARG A 34 9.87 1.26 -15.12
N TYR A 35 10.40 2.46 -14.89
CA TYR A 35 9.87 3.36 -13.89
C TYR A 35 8.45 3.77 -14.25
N ILE A 36 7.53 3.59 -13.31
CA ILE A 36 6.14 4.00 -13.48
C ILE A 36 5.82 5.01 -12.39
N SER A 37 5.41 6.19 -12.84
CA SER A 37 5.00 7.26 -11.94
C SER A 37 3.49 7.19 -11.70
N THR A 38 3.10 7.21 -10.42
CA THR A 38 1.69 7.32 -10.05
C THR A 38 1.38 8.78 -9.78
N ILE A 39 0.41 9.31 -10.52
CA ILE A 39 -0.09 10.67 -10.32
C ILE A 39 -1.43 10.58 -9.62
N GLY A 40 -1.53 11.15 -8.40
CA GLY A 40 -2.74 11.10 -7.62
C GLY A 40 -2.99 9.75 -6.98
N VAL A 41 -4.06 9.08 -7.38
CA VAL A 41 -4.48 7.79 -6.81
C VAL A 41 -4.74 6.79 -7.93
N LYS A 42 -4.27 5.57 -7.73
CA LYS A 42 -4.65 4.45 -8.58
C LYS A 42 -5.26 3.35 -7.70
N VAL A 43 -6.46 2.91 -8.04
CA VAL A 43 -7.15 1.84 -7.31
C VAL A 43 -7.11 0.55 -8.12
N SER A 44 -6.67 -0.52 -7.49
CA SER A 44 -6.63 -1.87 -8.08
C SER A 44 -7.36 -2.84 -7.16
N ARG A 45 -7.83 -3.96 -7.70
CA ARG A 45 -8.53 -4.99 -6.94
C ARG A 45 -7.79 -6.30 -7.00
N LYS A 46 -7.80 -7.02 -5.88
CA LYS A 46 -7.36 -8.41 -5.84
C LYS A 46 -8.29 -9.18 -4.91
N THR A 47 -8.88 -10.26 -5.40
CA THR A 47 -9.69 -11.15 -4.57
C THR A 47 -8.88 -12.38 -4.21
N VAL A 48 -8.83 -12.68 -2.93
CA VAL A 48 -8.14 -13.86 -2.39
C VAL A 48 -9.12 -14.70 -1.59
N ALA A 49 -8.92 -16.01 -1.60
CA ALA A 49 -9.73 -16.95 -0.81
C ALA A 49 -8.99 -17.24 0.48
N ILE A 50 -9.63 -16.98 1.62
CA ILE A 50 -9.05 -17.19 2.94
C ILE A 50 -9.83 -18.29 3.65
N PRO A 51 -9.20 -19.44 3.97
CA PRO A 51 -9.83 -20.45 4.80
C PRO A 51 -10.07 -19.91 6.20
N ARG A 52 -11.29 -20.06 6.69
CA ARG A 52 -11.66 -19.64 8.04
C ARG A 52 -12.62 -20.65 8.63
N ASP A 53 -12.18 -21.39 9.64
CA ASP A 53 -12.92 -22.51 10.23
C ASP A 53 -13.30 -23.52 9.12
N ASP A 54 -14.58 -23.87 8.99
CA ASP A 54 -15.06 -24.78 7.94
C ASP A 54 -15.49 -24.04 6.66
N ASP A 55 -15.30 -22.72 6.61
CA ASP A 55 -15.74 -21.89 5.50
C ASP A 55 -14.57 -21.24 4.78
N ILE A 56 -14.89 -20.70 3.61
CA ILE A 56 -13.95 -19.88 2.82
C ILE A 56 -14.50 -18.47 2.77
N VAL A 57 -13.63 -17.50 3.11
CA VAL A 57 -13.94 -16.07 2.98
C VAL A 57 -13.32 -15.58 1.68
N GLU A 58 -14.13 -15.01 0.80
CA GLU A 58 -13.62 -14.29 -0.36
C GLU A 58 -13.32 -12.85 0.04
N LEU A 59 -12.04 -12.51 0.13
CA LEU A 59 -11.60 -11.18 0.50
C LEU A 59 -11.16 -10.41 -0.73
N THR A 60 -11.89 -9.33 -1.03
CA THR A 60 -11.49 -8.41 -2.09
C THR A 60 -10.73 -7.26 -1.46
N LEU A 61 -9.46 -7.14 -1.83
CA LEU A 61 -8.61 -6.03 -1.40
C LEU A 61 -8.70 -4.92 -2.44
N MET A 62 -9.17 -3.76 -2.01
CA MET A 62 -9.15 -2.53 -2.79
C MET A 62 -7.84 -1.83 -2.47
N LEU A 63 -6.89 -1.87 -3.38
CA LEU A 63 -5.53 -1.36 -3.17
C LEU A 63 -5.46 0.07 -3.71
N TRP A 64 -5.30 1.01 -2.80
CA TRP A 64 -5.24 2.44 -3.11
C TRP A 64 -3.78 2.87 -3.10
N ASP A 65 -3.18 2.94 -4.29
CA ASP A 65 -1.81 3.39 -4.47
C ASP A 65 -1.79 4.92 -4.49
N LEU A 66 -1.40 5.51 -3.38
CA LEU A 66 -1.41 6.96 -3.20
C LEU A 66 -0.06 7.55 -3.57
N ALA A 67 -0.07 8.62 -4.38
CA ALA A 67 1.15 9.30 -4.79
C ALA A 67 1.88 9.88 -3.58
N GLY A 68 3.21 9.72 -3.56
CA GLY A 68 4.08 10.27 -2.52
C GLY A 68 4.66 11.63 -2.87
N SER A 69 3.86 12.50 -3.50
CA SER A 69 4.31 13.84 -3.89
C SER A 69 3.74 14.90 -2.94
N ASP A 70 4.47 16.01 -2.78
CA ASP A 70 4.04 17.12 -1.94
C ASP A 70 2.72 17.73 -2.42
N GLU A 71 2.49 17.73 -3.72
CA GLU A 71 1.23 18.22 -4.28
C GLU A 71 0.02 17.43 -3.84
N PHE A 72 0.23 16.16 -3.53
CA PHE A 72 -0.82 15.26 -3.08
C PHE A 72 -1.06 15.33 -1.58
N ASP A 73 -0.16 15.92 -0.80
CA ASP A 73 -0.23 15.94 0.67
C ASP A 73 -1.54 16.50 1.21
N ARG A 74 -2.07 17.53 0.56
CA ARG A 74 -3.29 18.21 1.03
C ARG A 74 -4.53 17.31 1.00
N VAL A 75 -4.58 16.37 0.07
CA VAL A 75 -5.76 15.52 -0.14
C VAL A 75 -5.55 14.10 0.35
N ARG A 76 -4.32 13.72 0.68
CA ARG A 76 -4.01 12.34 1.07
C ARG A 76 -4.84 11.88 2.26
N ALA A 77 -5.04 12.73 3.25
CA ALA A 77 -5.82 12.38 4.43
C ALA A 77 -7.25 11.96 4.09
N SER A 78 -7.86 12.59 3.09
CA SER A 78 -9.23 12.25 2.69
C SER A 78 -9.30 10.85 2.06
N TYR A 79 -8.23 10.41 1.38
CA TYR A 79 -8.17 9.07 0.79
C TYR A 79 -7.87 7.98 1.82
N LEU A 80 -7.34 8.34 2.98
CA LEU A 80 -7.07 7.37 4.04
C LEU A 80 -8.31 6.98 4.84
N ARG A 81 -9.37 7.75 4.75
CA ARG A 81 -10.61 7.46 5.47
C ARG A 81 -11.20 6.14 5.00
N GLY A 82 -11.67 5.35 5.96
CA GLY A 82 -12.25 4.04 5.67
C GLY A 82 -11.25 2.95 5.38
N ALA A 83 -9.95 3.22 5.47
CA ALA A 83 -8.93 2.20 5.27
C ALA A 83 -8.95 1.20 6.42
N SER A 84 -8.94 -0.09 6.08
CA SER A 84 -8.76 -1.16 7.07
C SER A 84 -7.30 -1.38 7.41
N GLY A 85 -6.41 -0.97 6.53
CA GLY A 85 -4.98 -1.07 6.76
C GLY A 85 -4.19 -0.29 5.74
N ALA A 86 -2.90 -0.22 5.95
CA ALA A 86 -1.97 0.39 5.01
C ALA A 86 -0.65 -0.35 4.98
N VAL A 87 -0.02 -0.35 3.83
CA VAL A 87 1.34 -0.82 3.64
C VAL A 87 2.21 0.42 3.46
N LEU A 88 3.15 0.60 4.38
CA LEU A 88 4.14 1.68 4.32
C LEU A 88 5.36 1.17 3.60
N VAL A 89 5.70 1.78 2.46
CA VAL A 89 6.79 1.31 1.60
C VAL A 89 7.95 2.28 1.66
N CYS A 90 9.14 1.77 1.95
CA CYS A 90 10.38 2.53 1.83
C CYS A 90 11.32 1.86 0.84
N ASP A 91 12.29 2.64 0.37
CA ASP A 91 13.35 2.21 -0.52
C ASP A 91 14.64 2.14 0.30
N LEU A 92 15.14 0.94 0.52
CA LEU A 92 16.34 0.74 1.36
C LEU A 92 17.60 1.36 0.75
N THR A 93 17.57 1.71 -0.53
CA THR A 93 18.69 2.42 -1.17
C THR A 93 18.66 3.92 -0.94
N ARG A 94 17.57 4.45 -0.36
CA ARG A 94 17.41 5.89 -0.08
C ARG A 94 16.92 6.09 1.34
N LEU A 95 17.82 6.52 2.22
CA LEU A 95 17.55 6.65 3.65
C LEU A 95 16.41 7.61 3.96
N GLU A 96 16.25 8.67 3.18
CA GLU A 96 15.18 9.64 3.37
C GLU A 96 13.78 9.01 3.27
N THR A 97 13.62 7.95 2.47
CA THR A 97 12.33 7.27 2.37
C THR A 97 12.01 6.45 3.62
N VAL A 98 13.05 5.99 4.33
CA VAL A 98 12.91 5.30 5.61
C VAL A 98 12.47 6.30 6.68
N ASP A 99 13.10 7.46 6.70
CA ASP A 99 12.76 8.51 7.66
C ASP A 99 11.32 9.00 7.49
N SER A 100 10.82 9.04 6.25
CA SER A 100 9.46 9.46 5.94
C SER A 100 8.39 8.52 6.49
N LEU A 101 8.73 7.28 6.85
CA LEU A 101 7.76 6.32 7.34
C LEU A 101 7.05 6.80 8.61
N GLN A 102 7.74 7.54 9.47
CA GLN A 102 7.13 8.08 10.68
C GLN A 102 6.00 9.05 10.37
N PHE A 103 6.17 9.86 9.35
CA PHE A 103 5.16 10.81 8.91
C PHE A 103 3.91 10.08 8.43
N TYR A 104 4.07 9.10 7.54
CA TYR A 104 2.94 8.33 7.01
C TYR A 104 2.27 7.50 8.10
N ALA A 105 3.05 6.96 9.05
CA ALA A 105 2.51 6.17 10.15
C ALA A 105 1.62 7.00 11.08
N ARG A 106 1.84 8.32 11.15
CA ARG A 106 1.00 9.22 11.95
C ARG A 106 -0.27 9.62 11.22
N GLU A 107 -0.22 9.72 9.89
CA GLU A 107 -1.39 10.12 9.11
C GLU A 107 -2.51 9.10 9.17
N LEU A 108 -2.18 7.82 9.16
CA LEU A 108 -3.18 6.77 9.08
C LEU A 108 -4.10 6.72 10.31
N PRO A 109 -3.60 6.66 11.56
CA PRO A 109 -4.50 6.61 12.71
C PRO A 109 -5.32 7.88 12.88
N ALA A 110 -4.84 9.02 12.41
CA ALA A 110 -5.62 10.25 12.44
C ALA A 110 -6.85 10.17 11.54
N ALA A 111 -6.75 9.48 10.40
CA ALA A 111 -7.84 9.34 9.43
C ALA A 111 -8.66 8.06 9.67
N SER A 112 -8.04 6.99 10.13
CA SER A 112 -8.65 5.67 10.36
C SER A 112 -8.04 5.04 11.60
N PRO A 113 -8.58 5.30 12.79
CA PRO A 113 -7.94 4.89 14.06
C PRO A 113 -7.74 3.38 14.23
N ASP A 114 -8.59 2.58 13.62
CA ASP A 114 -8.55 1.11 13.79
C ASP A 114 -7.74 0.41 12.68
N ALA A 115 -7.15 1.16 11.76
CA ALA A 115 -6.42 0.59 10.64
C ALA A 115 -5.10 -0.06 11.09
N GLN A 116 -4.78 -1.18 10.46
CA GLN A 116 -3.53 -1.91 10.72
C GLN A 116 -2.41 -1.41 9.81
N LEU A 117 -1.16 -1.45 10.30
CA LEU A 117 0.01 -1.03 9.56
C LEU A 117 0.94 -2.19 9.30
N ILE A 118 1.44 -2.27 8.08
CA ILE A 118 2.50 -3.20 7.67
C ILE A 118 3.61 -2.38 7.02
N LEU A 119 4.86 -2.70 7.36
CA LEU A 119 6.02 -2.06 6.77
C LEU A 119 6.60 -2.94 5.68
N ALA A 120 6.88 -2.37 4.53
CA ALA A 120 7.55 -3.03 3.42
C ALA A 120 8.85 -2.32 3.10
N ALA A 121 9.97 -2.93 3.46
CA ALA A 121 11.29 -2.42 3.14
C ALA A 121 11.70 -2.99 1.79
N ASN A 122 11.60 -2.16 0.75
CA ASN A 122 11.76 -2.58 -0.64
C ASN A 122 13.19 -2.45 -1.12
N LYS A 123 13.51 -3.14 -2.20
CA LYS A 123 14.82 -3.12 -2.89
C LYS A 123 15.97 -3.67 -2.05
N VAL A 124 15.68 -4.66 -1.20
CA VAL A 124 16.68 -5.29 -0.35
C VAL A 124 17.82 -5.94 -1.17
N ASP A 125 17.51 -6.40 -2.38
CA ASP A 125 18.48 -6.99 -3.30
C ASP A 125 19.52 -5.99 -3.82
N LEU A 126 19.27 -4.69 -3.67
CA LEU A 126 20.13 -3.62 -4.15
C LEU A 126 21.06 -3.06 -3.06
N ILE A 127 20.96 -3.55 -1.84
CA ILE A 127 21.85 -3.11 -0.74
C ILE A 127 22.88 -4.19 -0.46
N ASP A 128 24.08 -3.76 -0.06
CA ASP A 128 25.14 -4.68 0.35
C ASP A 128 24.78 -5.33 1.68
N PRO A 129 25.02 -6.66 1.82
CA PRO A 129 24.76 -7.35 3.07
C PRO A 129 25.67 -6.89 4.20
#